data_9ab45ff2cbbe58d00ff71eac81d2164f
#
_entry.id   9ab45ff2cbbe58d00ff71eac81d2164f
#
_cell.length_a   1.000
_cell.length_b   1.000
_cell.length_c   1.000
_cell.angle_alpha   90.00
_cell.angle_beta   90.00
_cell.angle_gamma   90.00
#
_symmetry.space_group_name_H-M   'P 1'
#
loop_
_entity.id
_entity.type
_entity.pdbx_description
1 polymer ?
#
loop_
_entity_poly.entity_id
_entity_poly.type
_entity_poly.pdbx_seq_one_letter_code
_entity_poly.pdbx_strand_id
1 'polypeptide(L)'
;MRKIIVVGAVAGGATCASQIRRLDKDSEITIFEKDRDMSFANCGLPYFIGNIVNERKDVLPITPDVFKEKKDITVKTYHEVIAINDKDQTVTVVNRQTNEKFEASYDELILSPGAGANSLGFDSDYIFTLRNMEDTDAIDRFIDQHQAKKALVVGAGYISLEVLENLYARGLDVTLIHRSDKINKLMDQDMNQVIFDELDSRHIPYRLNEEIVSVNDHLVTFKSGIQEDFDIIIEGVGTHPNSKFIESSNVALDDKGFVKVNYKFE
;
A
#
# COMPACT_ATOMS: atom_id res chain seq x y z
N MET A 1 26.26 -22.68 -5.96
CA MET A 1 25.01 -22.09 -6.50
C MET A 1 24.82 -20.79 -5.74
N ARG A 2 24.70 -19.65 -6.44
CA ARG A 2 24.57 -18.33 -5.82
C ARG A 2 23.18 -18.18 -5.21
N LYS A 3 23.10 -17.74 -3.97
CA LYS A 3 21.85 -17.52 -3.24
C LYS A 3 21.46 -16.05 -3.30
N ILE A 4 20.29 -15.79 -3.85
CA ILE A 4 19.75 -14.43 -4.00
C ILE A 4 18.49 -14.32 -3.17
N ILE A 5 18.47 -13.39 -2.22
CA ILE A 5 17.29 -13.05 -1.45
C ILE A 5 16.72 -11.75 -1.96
N VAL A 6 15.40 -11.72 -2.14
CA VAL A 6 14.64 -10.53 -2.51
C VAL A 6 13.63 -10.24 -1.39
N VAL A 7 13.62 -9.01 -0.90
CA VAL A 7 12.66 -8.54 0.10
C VAL A 7 11.53 -7.79 -0.60
N GLY A 8 10.32 -8.34 -0.50
CA GLY A 8 9.10 -7.83 -1.16
C GLY A 8 8.82 -8.50 -2.50
N ALA A 9 7.58 -8.95 -2.68
CA ALA A 9 7.14 -9.73 -3.84
C ALA A 9 6.14 -9.02 -4.75
N VAL A 10 6.01 -7.69 -4.63
CA VAL A 10 5.09 -6.94 -5.50
C VAL A 10 5.86 -6.44 -6.74
N ALA A 11 5.65 -5.23 -7.22
CA ALA A 11 6.14 -4.78 -8.51
C ALA A 11 7.68 -4.86 -8.65
N GLY A 12 8.43 -4.23 -7.74
CA GLY A 12 9.89 -4.16 -7.82
C GLY A 12 10.56 -5.50 -7.67
N GLY A 13 10.30 -6.21 -6.56
CA GLY A 13 10.96 -7.47 -6.23
C GLY A 13 10.63 -8.60 -7.20
N ALA A 14 9.34 -8.80 -7.51
CA ALA A 14 8.93 -9.83 -8.47
C ALA A 14 9.51 -9.60 -9.88
N THR A 15 9.57 -8.34 -10.33
CA THR A 15 10.16 -7.98 -11.63
C THR A 15 11.67 -8.21 -11.62
N CYS A 16 12.37 -7.75 -10.58
CA CYS A 16 13.79 -7.93 -10.44
C CYS A 16 14.17 -9.42 -10.41
N ALA A 17 13.52 -10.21 -9.55
CA ALA A 17 13.74 -11.65 -9.46
C ALA A 17 13.50 -12.35 -10.82
N SER A 18 12.46 -11.94 -11.54
CA SER A 18 12.17 -12.48 -12.88
C SER A 18 13.27 -12.14 -13.89
N GLN A 19 13.81 -10.93 -13.82
CA GLN A 19 14.90 -10.53 -14.72
C GLN A 19 16.21 -11.25 -14.37
N ILE A 20 16.53 -11.41 -13.11
CA ILE A 20 17.69 -12.19 -12.66
C ILE A 20 17.60 -13.63 -13.20
N ARG A 21 16.46 -14.29 -13.05
CA ARG A 21 16.28 -15.67 -13.56
C ARG A 21 16.45 -15.76 -15.07
N ARG A 22 16.16 -14.73 -15.84
CA ARG A 22 16.42 -14.70 -17.29
C ARG A 22 17.91 -14.70 -17.61
N LEU A 23 18.70 -13.99 -16.79
CA LEU A 23 20.14 -13.81 -16.98
C LEU A 23 20.99 -14.89 -16.30
N ASP A 24 20.53 -15.38 -15.15
CA ASP A 24 21.19 -16.39 -14.33
C ASP A 24 20.23 -17.57 -14.10
N LYS A 25 20.51 -18.69 -14.76
CA LYS A 25 19.68 -19.91 -14.71
C LYS A 25 19.97 -20.77 -13.48
N ASP A 26 21.14 -20.59 -12.87
CA ASP A 26 21.68 -21.52 -11.87
C ASP A 26 21.54 -20.99 -10.44
N SER A 27 21.27 -19.69 -10.23
CA SER A 27 21.13 -19.12 -8.90
C SER A 27 19.86 -19.64 -8.19
N GLU A 28 19.93 -19.79 -6.89
CA GLU A 28 18.78 -20.01 -6.01
C GLU A 28 18.16 -18.65 -5.65
N ILE A 29 16.90 -18.41 -6.08
CA ILE A 29 16.21 -17.16 -5.82
C ILE A 29 15.05 -17.40 -4.86
N THR A 30 15.10 -16.73 -3.72
CA THR A 30 14.02 -16.74 -2.72
C THR A 30 13.53 -15.31 -2.48
N ILE A 31 12.21 -15.12 -2.57
CA ILE A 31 11.54 -13.86 -2.24
C ILE A 31 10.82 -14.03 -0.90
N PHE A 32 11.03 -13.11 0.03
CA PHE A 32 10.26 -12.99 1.26
C PHE A 32 9.25 -11.87 1.13
N GLU A 33 7.98 -12.19 1.31
CA GLU A 33 6.86 -11.26 1.29
C GLU A 33 6.12 -11.32 2.63
N LYS A 34 5.97 -10.16 3.27
CA LYS A 34 5.34 -10.09 4.60
C LYS A 34 3.83 -10.33 4.56
N ASP A 35 3.19 -9.97 3.46
CA ASP A 35 1.74 -10.05 3.28
C ASP A 35 1.35 -11.39 2.61
N ARG A 36 0.04 -11.66 2.55
CA ARG A 36 -0.52 -12.87 1.94
C ARG A 36 -0.28 -12.95 0.44
N ASP A 37 -0.39 -11.80 -0.23
CA ASP A 37 -0.48 -11.73 -1.68
C ASP A 37 0.78 -11.14 -2.30
N MET A 38 1.22 -11.75 -3.38
CA MET A 38 2.31 -11.26 -4.20
C MET A 38 1.79 -10.64 -5.50
N SER A 39 2.60 -9.76 -6.09
CA SER A 39 2.42 -9.30 -7.49
C SER A 39 1.02 -8.76 -7.81
N PHE A 40 0.36 -8.13 -6.85
CA PHE A 40 -0.95 -7.51 -7.10
C PHE A 40 -0.83 -6.21 -7.89
N ALA A 41 -1.89 -5.89 -8.64
CA ALA A 41 -2.02 -4.65 -9.38
C ALA A 41 -2.38 -3.49 -8.44
N ASN A 42 -1.37 -2.74 -7.96
CA ASN A 42 -1.59 -1.63 -7.02
C ASN A 42 -2.66 -0.64 -7.49
N CYS A 43 -2.62 -0.26 -8.78
CA CYS A 43 -3.61 0.66 -9.36
C CYS A 43 -5.00 0.00 -9.55
N GLY A 44 -5.11 -1.31 -9.41
CA GLY A 44 -6.38 -2.04 -9.49
C GLY A 44 -7.18 -2.05 -8.20
N LEU A 45 -6.53 -1.75 -7.05
CA LEU A 45 -7.15 -1.86 -5.74
C LEU A 45 -8.38 -0.96 -5.56
N PRO A 46 -8.36 0.34 -5.93
CA PRO A 46 -9.55 1.18 -5.88
C PRO A 46 -10.67 0.67 -6.78
N TYR A 47 -10.36 0.17 -7.98
CA TYR A 47 -11.34 -0.36 -8.93
C TYR A 47 -11.99 -1.66 -8.44
N PHE A 48 -11.27 -2.45 -7.66
CA PHE A 48 -11.84 -3.62 -6.98
C PHE A 48 -12.85 -3.18 -5.91
N ILE A 49 -12.50 -2.18 -5.08
CA ILE A 49 -13.42 -1.59 -4.09
C ILE A 49 -14.68 -1.04 -4.75
N GLY A 50 -14.54 -0.43 -5.93
CA GLY A 50 -15.65 0.13 -6.71
C GLY A 50 -16.50 -0.91 -7.45
N ASN A 51 -16.21 -2.21 -7.34
CA ASN A 51 -16.86 -3.29 -8.10
C ASN A 51 -16.73 -3.13 -9.63
N ILE A 52 -15.72 -2.39 -10.11
CA ILE A 52 -15.39 -2.30 -11.54
C ILE A 52 -14.57 -3.54 -11.95
N VAL A 53 -13.63 -3.95 -11.10
CA VAL A 53 -12.98 -5.25 -11.17
C VAL A 53 -13.71 -6.18 -10.20
N ASN A 54 -14.36 -7.22 -10.72
CA ASN A 54 -15.28 -8.03 -9.92
C ASN A 54 -14.61 -9.24 -9.26
N GLU A 55 -13.51 -9.74 -9.84
CA GLU A 55 -12.85 -10.93 -9.33
C GLU A 55 -11.47 -10.62 -8.78
N ARG A 56 -11.21 -11.06 -7.56
CA ARG A 56 -9.93 -10.88 -6.88
C ARG A 56 -8.72 -11.38 -7.71
N LYS A 57 -8.92 -12.44 -8.49
CA LYS A 57 -7.88 -12.98 -9.37
C LYS A 57 -7.43 -11.99 -10.47
N ASP A 58 -8.29 -11.04 -10.85
CA ASP A 58 -7.98 -10.07 -11.92
C ASP A 58 -7.00 -8.98 -11.43
N VAL A 59 -6.94 -8.76 -10.12
CA VAL A 59 -5.92 -7.90 -9.49
C VAL A 59 -4.70 -8.68 -9.00
N LEU A 60 -4.74 -10.02 -9.05
CA LEU A 60 -3.67 -10.94 -8.64
C LEU A 60 -3.19 -11.78 -9.83
N PRO A 61 -2.38 -11.20 -10.73
CA PRO A 61 -2.02 -11.84 -12.00
C PRO A 61 -1.18 -13.12 -11.84
N ILE A 62 -0.55 -13.31 -10.69
CA ILE A 62 0.37 -14.43 -10.47
C ILE A 62 0.37 -14.87 -8.99
N THR A 63 0.47 -16.18 -8.77
CA THR A 63 0.59 -16.79 -7.44
C THR A 63 2.01 -17.31 -7.19
N PRO A 64 2.41 -17.54 -5.91
CA PRO A 64 3.70 -18.15 -5.58
C PRO A 64 3.96 -19.47 -6.32
N ASP A 65 2.96 -20.35 -6.43
CA ASP A 65 3.08 -21.64 -7.10
C ASP A 65 3.37 -21.50 -8.59
N VAL A 66 2.63 -20.62 -9.27
CA VAL A 66 2.85 -20.30 -10.69
C VAL A 66 4.23 -19.67 -10.90
N PHE A 67 4.70 -18.86 -9.96
CA PHE A 67 6.01 -18.25 -10.04
C PHE A 67 7.13 -19.27 -9.87
N LYS A 68 6.95 -20.23 -8.94
CA LYS A 68 7.85 -21.37 -8.77
C LYS A 68 7.87 -22.27 -10.01
N GLU A 69 6.70 -22.67 -10.52
CA GLU A 69 6.59 -23.56 -11.67
C GLU A 69 7.19 -22.95 -12.94
N LYS A 70 6.85 -21.71 -13.27
CA LYS A 70 7.26 -21.06 -14.53
C LYS A 70 8.66 -20.48 -14.51
N LYS A 71 9.17 -20.11 -13.33
CA LYS A 71 10.43 -19.37 -13.22
C LYS A 71 11.44 -19.98 -12.27
N ASP A 72 11.09 -21.04 -11.57
CA ASP A 72 11.91 -21.65 -10.51
C ASP A 72 12.37 -20.62 -9.47
N ILE A 73 11.48 -19.71 -9.08
CA ILE A 73 11.68 -18.73 -8.02
C ILE A 73 10.78 -19.09 -6.85
N THR A 74 11.36 -19.26 -5.67
CA THR A 74 10.60 -19.54 -4.45
C THR A 74 10.09 -18.24 -3.84
N VAL A 75 8.78 -18.12 -3.63
CA VAL A 75 8.17 -17.00 -2.92
C VAL A 75 7.56 -17.50 -1.62
N LYS A 76 7.98 -16.92 -0.50
CA LYS A 76 7.46 -17.20 0.83
C LYS A 76 6.62 -16.01 1.28
N THR A 77 5.30 -16.14 1.18
CA THR A 77 4.35 -15.16 1.72
C THR A 77 4.21 -15.33 3.23
N TYR A 78 3.72 -14.30 3.92
CA TYR A 78 3.72 -14.21 5.40
C TYR A 78 5.10 -14.32 6.05
N HIS A 79 6.16 -14.02 5.31
CA HIS A 79 7.53 -14.05 5.79
C HIS A 79 8.14 -12.65 5.74
N GLU A 80 8.23 -12.03 6.89
CA GLU A 80 8.74 -10.66 7.03
C GLU A 80 10.22 -10.68 7.37
N VAL A 81 11.03 -9.98 6.57
CA VAL A 81 12.42 -9.70 6.92
C VAL A 81 12.43 -8.56 7.92
N ILE A 82 12.98 -8.80 9.12
CA ILE A 82 12.96 -7.85 10.24
C ILE A 82 14.34 -7.29 10.60
N ALA A 83 15.41 -7.86 10.07
CA ALA A 83 16.78 -7.36 10.24
C ALA A 83 17.71 -7.89 9.14
N ILE A 84 18.81 -7.16 8.90
CA ILE A 84 19.88 -7.52 7.99
C ILE A 84 21.18 -7.55 8.81
N ASN A 85 21.97 -8.61 8.62
CA ASN A 85 23.33 -8.72 9.15
C ASN A 85 24.31 -8.76 7.98
N ASP A 86 24.93 -7.61 7.68
CA ASP A 86 25.87 -7.46 6.56
C ASP A 86 27.15 -8.27 6.73
N LYS A 87 27.60 -8.46 7.98
CA LYS A 87 28.84 -9.18 8.30
C LYS A 87 28.75 -10.65 7.92
N ASP A 88 27.63 -11.27 8.32
CA ASP A 88 27.40 -12.70 8.15
C ASP A 88 26.59 -12.99 6.87
N GLN A 89 26.22 -11.94 6.13
CA GLN A 89 25.38 -12.01 4.94
C GLN A 89 24.10 -12.83 5.19
N THR A 90 23.38 -12.47 6.26
CA THR A 90 22.10 -13.10 6.63
C THR A 90 21.01 -12.06 6.80
N VAL A 91 19.76 -12.50 6.61
CA VAL A 91 18.56 -11.78 7.00
C VAL A 91 17.81 -12.57 8.07
N THR A 92 17.29 -11.86 9.07
CA THR A 92 16.38 -12.46 10.05
C THR A 92 14.95 -12.36 9.52
N VAL A 93 14.27 -13.49 9.44
CA VAL A 93 12.92 -13.63 8.89
C VAL A 93 11.97 -14.10 9.97
N VAL A 94 10.77 -13.53 10.02
CA VAL A 94 9.65 -13.97 10.87
C VAL A 94 8.54 -14.50 9.98
N ASN A 95 8.08 -15.70 10.27
CA ASN A 95 6.81 -16.18 9.73
C ASN A 95 5.67 -15.55 10.55
N ARG A 96 4.89 -14.67 9.94
CA ARG A 96 3.82 -13.90 10.61
C ARG A 96 2.61 -14.75 11.05
N GLN A 97 2.48 -15.97 10.53
CA GLN A 97 1.41 -16.88 10.93
C GLN A 97 1.79 -17.71 12.16
N THR A 98 3.06 -18.15 12.26
CA THR A 98 3.55 -19.02 13.34
C THR A 98 4.36 -18.28 14.40
N ASN A 99 4.80 -17.05 14.10
CA ASN A 99 5.78 -16.27 14.86
C ASN A 99 7.17 -16.93 14.97
N GLU A 100 7.43 -17.94 14.16
CA GLU A 100 8.74 -18.57 14.08
C GLU A 100 9.77 -17.61 13.45
N LYS A 101 10.95 -17.53 14.06
CA LYS A 101 12.07 -16.74 13.55
C LYS A 101 13.19 -17.66 13.08
N PHE A 102 13.78 -17.31 11.95
CA PHE A 102 14.96 -18.01 11.42
C PHE A 102 15.87 -17.06 10.66
N GLU A 103 17.09 -17.49 10.41
CA GLU A 103 18.06 -16.76 9.59
C GLU A 103 18.14 -17.41 8.20
N ALA A 104 18.28 -16.59 7.18
CA ALA A 104 18.53 -17.01 5.80
C ALA A 104 19.77 -16.32 5.27
N SER A 105 20.74 -17.11 4.77
CA SER A 105 21.99 -16.60 4.17
C SER A 105 21.81 -16.22 2.72
N TYR A 106 22.54 -15.20 2.27
CA TYR A 106 22.55 -14.73 0.89
C TYR A 106 23.97 -14.43 0.38
N ASP A 107 24.16 -14.54 -0.91
CA ASP A 107 25.30 -13.96 -1.61
C ASP A 107 24.96 -12.57 -2.15
N GLU A 108 23.69 -12.38 -2.54
CA GLU A 108 23.14 -11.09 -3.02
C GLU A 108 21.80 -10.81 -2.35
N LEU A 109 21.59 -9.56 -1.94
CA LEU A 109 20.35 -9.11 -1.32
C LEU A 109 19.73 -7.97 -2.11
N ILE A 110 18.44 -8.13 -2.46
CA ILE A 110 17.66 -7.12 -3.18
C ILE A 110 16.57 -6.58 -2.26
N LEU A 111 16.55 -5.27 -2.09
CA LEU A 111 15.61 -4.59 -1.22
C LEU A 111 14.50 -3.92 -2.06
N SER A 112 13.28 -4.43 -1.93
CA SER A 112 12.07 -3.87 -2.53
C SER A 112 10.92 -3.84 -1.52
N PRO A 113 11.13 -3.29 -0.30
CA PRO A 113 10.20 -3.42 0.81
C PRO A 113 8.92 -2.59 0.63
N GLY A 114 8.88 -1.73 -0.38
CA GLY A 114 7.75 -0.85 -0.64
C GLY A 114 7.56 0.22 0.43
N ALA A 115 6.33 0.65 0.61
CA ALA A 115 5.93 1.70 1.56
C ALA A 115 4.68 1.28 2.34
N GLY A 116 4.54 1.78 3.54
CA GLY A 116 3.33 1.70 4.35
C GLY A 116 2.45 2.94 4.15
N ALA A 117 1.15 2.84 4.39
CA ALA A 117 0.27 3.99 4.46
C ALA A 117 0.42 4.68 5.81
N ASN A 118 0.35 6.01 5.80
CA ASN A 118 0.25 6.79 7.03
C ASN A 118 -1.20 6.78 7.53
N SER A 119 -1.38 6.81 8.84
CA SER A 119 -2.66 7.00 9.51
C SER A 119 -2.64 8.26 10.38
N LEU A 120 -3.80 8.83 10.62
CA LEU A 120 -4.00 9.93 11.56
C LEU A 120 -3.99 9.44 13.02
N GLY A 121 -4.04 8.12 13.24
CA GLY A 121 -3.93 7.51 14.56
C GLY A 121 -5.24 7.44 15.34
N PHE A 122 -6.38 7.61 14.68
CA PHE A 122 -7.69 7.31 15.25
C PHE A 122 -7.90 5.78 15.28
N ASP A 123 -8.21 5.24 16.45
CA ASP A 123 -8.45 3.80 16.62
C ASP A 123 -9.94 3.50 16.43
N SER A 124 -10.28 2.83 15.34
CA SER A 124 -11.65 2.44 15.02
C SER A 124 -11.67 1.35 13.95
N ASP A 125 -12.68 0.48 13.98
CA ASP A 125 -12.89 -0.62 13.04
C ASP A 125 -13.51 -0.18 11.69
N TYR A 126 -13.92 1.08 11.56
CA TYR A 126 -14.44 1.69 10.32
C TYR A 126 -13.50 2.72 9.67
N ILE A 127 -12.26 2.84 10.18
CA ILE A 127 -11.22 3.71 9.62
C ILE A 127 -10.17 2.83 8.95
N PHE A 128 -9.92 3.07 7.68
CA PHE A 128 -9.03 2.26 6.85
C PHE A 128 -8.01 3.10 6.12
N THR A 129 -6.87 2.49 5.84
CA THR A 129 -5.93 2.94 4.81
C THR A 129 -6.01 1.98 3.62
N LEU A 130 -5.52 2.39 2.45
CA LEU A 130 -5.45 1.51 1.28
C LEU A 130 -4.01 1.40 0.79
N ARG A 131 -3.43 0.20 0.92
CA ARG A 131 -2.06 -0.05 0.49
C ARG A 131 -1.85 -1.40 -0.21
N ASN A 132 -2.55 -2.45 0.24
CA ASN A 132 -2.39 -3.82 -0.24
C ASN A 132 -3.75 -4.51 -0.42
N MET A 133 -3.71 -5.80 -0.76
CA MET A 133 -4.92 -6.59 -0.95
C MET A 133 -5.66 -6.87 0.37
N GLU A 134 -4.96 -6.93 1.50
CA GLU A 134 -5.61 -7.15 2.80
C GLU A 134 -6.44 -5.93 3.20
N ASP A 135 -5.92 -4.72 2.99
CA ASP A 135 -6.67 -3.48 3.18
C ASP A 135 -7.89 -3.43 2.26
N THR A 136 -7.69 -3.78 0.99
CA THR A 136 -8.76 -3.82 -0.02
C THR A 136 -9.89 -4.77 0.38
N ASP A 137 -9.52 -6.02 0.75
CA ASP A 137 -10.47 -7.03 1.21
C ASP A 137 -11.20 -6.60 2.50
N ALA A 138 -10.51 -5.85 3.38
CA ALA A 138 -11.11 -5.33 4.62
C ALA A 138 -12.14 -4.23 4.34
N ILE A 139 -11.79 -3.27 3.49
CA ILE A 139 -12.70 -2.18 3.06
C ILE A 139 -13.92 -2.75 2.35
N ASP A 140 -13.71 -3.63 1.36
CA ASP A 140 -14.77 -4.24 0.58
C ASP A 140 -15.76 -5.01 1.46
N ARG A 141 -15.22 -5.84 2.35
CA ARG A 141 -16.01 -6.62 3.33
C ARG A 141 -16.77 -5.71 4.30
N PHE A 142 -16.13 -4.65 4.78
CA PHE A 142 -16.77 -3.71 5.72
C PHE A 142 -17.98 -3.03 5.07
N ILE A 143 -17.81 -2.51 3.86
CA ILE A 143 -18.91 -1.86 3.12
C ILE A 143 -20.09 -2.79 2.97
N ASP A 144 -19.85 -4.06 2.59
CA ASP A 144 -20.92 -5.03 2.36
C ASP A 144 -21.59 -5.49 3.66
N GLN A 145 -20.81 -5.81 4.68
CA GLN A 145 -21.34 -6.32 5.95
C GLN A 145 -22.12 -5.27 6.74
N HIS A 146 -21.63 -4.03 6.73
CA HIS A 146 -22.28 -2.93 7.46
C HIS A 146 -23.25 -2.12 6.61
N GLN A 147 -23.39 -2.47 5.31
CA GLN A 147 -24.25 -1.73 4.37
C GLN A 147 -23.93 -0.24 4.38
N ALA A 148 -22.63 0.08 4.43
CA ALA A 148 -22.14 1.45 4.51
C ALA A 148 -22.65 2.28 3.35
N LYS A 149 -23.15 3.49 3.64
CA LYS A 149 -23.72 4.41 2.66
C LYS A 149 -22.98 5.71 2.57
N LYS A 150 -22.35 6.15 3.65
CA LYS A 150 -21.68 7.44 3.74
C LYS A 150 -20.20 7.28 4.05
N ALA A 151 -19.37 7.75 3.14
CA ALA A 151 -17.92 7.61 3.22
C ALA A 151 -17.20 8.96 3.32
N LEU A 152 -16.21 9.05 4.20
CA LEU A 152 -15.28 10.15 4.26
C LEU A 152 -13.94 9.72 3.67
N VAL A 153 -13.43 10.45 2.68
CA VAL A 153 -12.09 10.28 2.14
C VAL A 153 -11.20 11.42 2.62
N VAL A 154 -10.12 11.08 3.32
CA VAL A 154 -9.19 12.03 3.93
C VAL A 154 -7.90 12.10 3.14
N GLY A 155 -7.58 13.28 2.64
CA GLY A 155 -6.45 13.50 1.74
C GLY A 155 -6.93 13.67 0.30
N ALA A 156 -6.13 14.32 -0.54
CA ALA A 156 -6.47 14.58 -1.94
C ALA A 156 -5.28 14.27 -2.87
N GLY A 157 -4.57 13.17 -2.57
CA GLY A 157 -3.58 12.56 -3.46
C GLY A 157 -4.25 11.63 -4.48
N TYR A 158 -3.48 11.04 -5.39
CA TYR A 158 -3.98 10.13 -6.42
C TYR A 158 -4.82 8.99 -5.86
N ILE A 159 -4.32 8.26 -4.85
CA ILE A 159 -5.02 7.14 -4.24
C ILE A 159 -6.37 7.58 -3.65
N SER A 160 -6.39 8.74 -2.97
CA SER A 160 -7.64 9.26 -2.38
C SER A 160 -8.68 9.61 -3.43
N LEU A 161 -8.26 10.23 -4.54
CA LEU A 161 -9.16 10.58 -5.65
C LEU A 161 -9.69 9.32 -6.35
N GLU A 162 -8.84 8.33 -6.59
CA GLU A 162 -9.25 7.03 -7.16
C GLU A 162 -10.22 6.29 -6.24
N VAL A 163 -9.97 6.28 -4.92
CA VAL A 163 -10.88 5.69 -3.93
C VAL A 163 -12.21 6.45 -3.90
N LEU A 164 -12.17 7.78 -3.87
CA LEU A 164 -13.36 8.63 -3.88
C LEU A 164 -14.26 8.32 -5.07
N GLU A 165 -13.68 8.29 -6.28
CA GLU A 165 -14.39 7.97 -7.53
C GLU A 165 -15.03 6.58 -7.47
N ASN A 166 -14.28 5.59 -6.98
CA ASN A 166 -14.74 4.21 -6.95
C ASN A 166 -15.81 3.95 -5.86
N LEU A 167 -15.71 4.60 -4.69
CA LEU A 167 -16.77 4.57 -3.69
C LEU A 167 -18.06 5.26 -4.19
N TYR A 168 -17.91 6.40 -4.87
CA TYR A 168 -19.04 7.07 -5.53
C TYR A 168 -19.68 6.18 -6.60
N ALA A 169 -18.89 5.55 -7.46
CA ALA A 169 -19.38 4.63 -8.48
C ALA A 169 -20.09 3.40 -7.87
N ARG A 170 -19.67 2.95 -6.68
CA ARG A 170 -20.33 1.89 -5.90
C ARG A 170 -21.65 2.34 -5.28
N GLY A 171 -21.94 3.63 -5.30
CA GLY A 171 -23.20 4.21 -4.82
C GLY A 171 -23.18 4.72 -3.38
N LEU A 172 -21.99 4.99 -2.82
CA LEU A 172 -21.87 5.65 -1.52
C LEU A 172 -21.97 7.17 -1.69
N ASP A 173 -22.54 7.83 -0.68
CA ASP A 173 -22.44 9.29 -0.50
C ASP A 173 -21.04 9.61 0.00
N VAL A 174 -20.19 10.17 -0.84
CA VAL A 174 -18.80 10.42 -0.53
C VAL A 174 -18.54 11.88 -0.22
N THR A 175 -17.66 12.15 0.75
CA THR A 175 -17.16 13.50 1.07
C THR A 175 -15.64 13.47 1.06
N LEU A 176 -15.00 14.45 0.42
CA LEU A 176 -13.56 14.63 0.42
C LEU A 176 -13.15 15.71 1.40
N ILE A 177 -12.15 15.45 2.24
CA ILE A 177 -11.49 16.53 2.99
C ILE A 177 -9.99 16.56 2.71
N HIS A 178 -9.42 17.77 2.76
CA HIS A 178 -8.00 17.96 2.59
C HIS A 178 -7.46 19.11 3.43
N ARG A 179 -6.29 18.89 4.06
CA ARG A 179 -5.66 19.84 4.97
C ARG A 179 -5.10 21.11 4.32
N SER A 180 -4.97 21.13 2.99
CA SER A 180 -4.47 22.30 2.25
C SER A 180 -5.51 22.80 1.23
N ASP A 181 -5.22 23.95 0.64
CA ASP A 181 -6.06 24.61 -0.36
C ASP A 181 -5.93 24.01 -1.78
N LYS A 182 -5.01 23.05 -1.97
CA LYS A 182 -4.72 22.44 -3.28
C LYS A 182 -4.91 20.93 -3.25
N ILE A 183 -5.73 20.43 -4.14
CA ILE A 183 -5.80 19.01 -4.47
C ILE A 183 -4.52 18.66 -5.23
N ASN A 184 -3.95 17.50 -4.93
CA ASN A 184 -2.78 16.94 -5.59
C ASN A 184 -1.66 17.96 -5.90
N LYS A 185 -0.76 18.15 -4.95
CA LYS A 185 0.34 19.13 -5.01
C LYS A 185 1.30 18.96 -6.21
N LEU A 186 1.24 17.82 -6.90
CA LEU A 186 2.07 17.52 -8.07
C LEU A 186 1.44 18.01 -9.39
N MET A 187 0.20 18.48 -9.35
CA MET A 187 -0.50 19.02 -10.52
C MET A 187 -0.43 20.55 -10.55
N ASP A 188 -0.39 21.11 -11.76
CA ASP A 188 -0.52 22.54 -11.97
C ASP A 188 -1.93 23.03 -11.61
N GLN A 189 -2.09 24.33 -11.39
CA GLN A 189 -3.33 24.89 -10.86
C GLN A 189 -4.51 24.74 -11.83
N ASP A 190 -4.29 24.86 -13.11
CA ASP A 190 -5.28 24.66 -14.18
C ASP A 190 -5.75 23.20 -14.26
N MET A 191 -4.85 22.25 -14.04
CA MET A 191 -5.22 20.83 -13.96
C MET A 191 -6.02 20.52 -12.70
N ASN A 192 -5.72 21.17 -11.58
CA ASN A 192 -6.53 21.03 -10.36
C ASN A 192 -7.97 21.54 -10.57
N GLN A 193 -8.17 22.59 -11.39
CA GLN A 193 -9.51 23.09 -11.69
C GLN A 193 -10.41 22.03 -12.35
N VAL A 194 -9.84 21.19 -13.24
CA VAL A 194 -10.58 20.10 -13.87
C VAL A 194 -11.14 19.12 -12.84
N ILE A 195 -10.37 18.85 -11.77
CA ILE A 195 -10.84 17.97 -10.70
C ILE A 195 -11.99 18.63 -9.92
N PHE A 196 -11.88 19.92 -9.60
CA PHE A 196 -12.94 20.65 -8.92
C PHE A 196 -14.22 20.69 -9.75
N ASP A 197 -14.10 20.99 -11.06
CA ASP A 197 -15.24 21.01 -11.98
C ASP A 197 -15.93 19.64 -12.03
N GLU A 198 -15.17 18.55 -11.99
CA GLU A 198 -15.72 17.20 -11.96
C GLU A 198 -16.43 16.88 -10.63
N LEU A 199 -15.84 17.24 -9.48
CA LEU A 199 -16.47 17.09 -8.17
C LEU A 199 -17.78 17.88 -8.09
N ASP A 200 -17.78 19.13 -8.56
CA ASP A 200 -18.95 20.00 -8.59
C ASP A 200 -20.05 19.45 -9.52
N SER A 201 -19.66 18.95 -10.71
CA SER A 201 -20.60 18.38 -11.69
C SER A 201 -21.32 17.15 -11.15
N ARG A 202 -20.65 16.36 -10.32
CA ARG A 202 -21.20 15.16 -9.65
C ARG A 202 -21.83 15.45 -8.29
N HIS A 203 -21.80 16.72 -7.85
CA HIS A 203 -22.29 17.14 -6.53
C HIS A 203 -21.58 16.40 -5.38
N ILE A 204 -20.28 16.09 -5.53
CA ILE A 204 -19.48 15.48 -4.49
C ILE A 204 -18.98 16.56 -3.55
N PRO A 205 -19.37 16.55 -2.27
CA PRO A 205 -18.89 17.53 -1.29
C PRO A 205 -17.39 17.42 -1.06
N TYR A 206 -16.70 18.55 -1.04
CA TYR A 206 -15.31 18.60 -0.63
C TYR A 206 -15.03 19.79 0.27
N ARG A 207 -14.08 19.64 1.21
CA ARG A 207 -13.66 20.69 2.14
C ARG A 207 -12.13 20.76 2.13
N LEU A 208 -11.62 21.89 1.69
CA LEU A 208 -10.20 22.23 1.72
C LEU A 208 -9.86 22.95 3.03
N ASN A 209 -8.58 22.96 3.42
CA ASN A 209 -8.10 23.50 4.68
C ASN A 209 -8.81 22.88 5.90
N GLU A 210 -9.24 21.62 5.77
CA GLU A 210 -10.00 20.90 6.77
C GLU A 210 -9.23 19.69 7.29
N GLU A 211 -9.37 19.40 8.57
CA GLU A 211 -8.73 18.30 9.28
C GLU A 211 -9.71 17.67 10.26
N ILE A 212 -9.55 16.36 10.53
CA ILE A 212 -10.27 15.70 11.62
C ILE A 212 -9.62 16.07 12.95
N VAL A 213 -10.41 16.51 13.90
CA VAL A 213 -9.98 16.80 15.28
C VAL A 213 -10.29 15.65 16.22
N SER A 214 -11.45 15.02 16.06
CA SER A 214 -11.84 13.87 16.85
C SER A 214 -12.85 12.99 16.10
N VAL A 215 -12.85 11.73 16.47
CA VAL A 215 -13.80 10.73 16.01
C VAL A 215 -14.39 10.05 17.24
N ASN A 216 -15.71 10.11 17.43
CA ASN A 216 -16.43 9.48 18.53
C ASN A 216 -17.58 8.65 17.95
N ASP A 217 -17.50 7.35 18.05
CA ASP A 217 -18.34 6.44 17.29
C ASP A 217 -18.24 6.85 15.79
N HIS A 218 -19.36 7.02 15.10
CA HIS A 218 -19.37 7.47 13.70
C HIS A 218 -19.33 8.99 13.50
N LEU A 219 -19.41 9.78 14.60
CA LEU A 219 -19.42 11.24 14.56
C LEU A 219 -18.00 11.80 14.43
N VAL A 220 -17.71 12.43 13.31
CA VAL A 220 -16.46 13.13 13.02
C VAL A 220 -16.59 14.60 13.34
N THR A 221 -15.68 15.15 14.16
CA THR A 221 -15.58 16.58 14.41
C THR A 221 -14.41 17.13 13.60
N PHE A 222 -14.70 18.13 12.80
CA PHE A 222 -13.73 18.82 11.96
C PHE A 222 -13.15 20.07 12.65
N LYS A 223 -12.00 20.54 12.18
CA LYS A 223 -11.32 21.75 12.65
C LYS A 223 -12.19 23.01 12.53
N SER A 224 -13.05 23.08 11.54
CA SER A 224 -14.06 24.13 11.38
C SER A 224 -15.13 24.14 12.47
N GLY A 225 -15.21 23.10 13.29
CA GLY A 225 -16.28 22.87 14.28
C GLY A 225 -17.50 22.16 13.72
N ILE A 226 -17.55 21.85 12.43
CA ILE A 226 -18.60 21.05 11.83
C ILE A 226 -18.51 19.62 12.39
N GLN A 227 -19.66 19.01 12.63
CA GLN A 227 -19.79 17.63 13.03
C GLN A 227 -20.67 16.88 12.05
N GLU A 228 -20.24 15.67 11.66
CA GLU A 228 -20.94 14.88 10.67
C GLU A 228 -20.67 13.39 10.87
N ASP A 229 -21.68 12.54 10.66
CA ASP A 229 -21.58 11.09 10.78
C ASP A 229 -21.11 10.46 9.46
N PHE A 230 -20.24 9.44 9.58
CA PHE A 230 -19.77 8.63 8.45
C PHE A 230 -19.77 7.15 8.83
N ASP A 231 -20.19 6.30 7.90
CA ASP A 231 -20.17 4.84 8.09
C ASP A 231 -18.75 4.28 7.93
N ILE A 232 -17.96 4.87 7.04
CA ILE A 232 -16.59 4.44 6.76
C ILE A 232 -15.69 5.66 6.48
N ILE A 233 -14.44 5.60 6.93
CA ILE A 233 -13.41 6.61 6.67
C ILE A 233 -12.22 5.95 5.98
N ILE A 234 -11.76 6.53 4.87
CA ILE A 234 -10.55 6.09 4.17
C ILE A 234 -9.47 7.17 4.25
N GLU A 235 -8.36 6.85 4.88
CA GLU A 235 -7.22 7.74 5.06
C GLU A 235 -6.21 7.59 3.93
N GLY A 236 -6.07 8.64 3.11
CA GLY A 236 -5.04 8.77 2.08
C GLY A 236 -4.07 9.91 2.37
N VAL A 237 -3.50 9.92 3.59
CA VAL A 237 -2.69 11.04 4.13
C VAL A 237 -1.19 10.90 3.86
N GLY A 238 -0.81 10.06 2.92
CA GLY A 238 0.57 9.84 2.48
C GLY A 238 1.13 8.49 2.86
N THR A 239 2.41 8.29 2.58
CA THR A 239 3.11 7.02 2.79
C THR A 239 4.46 7.24 3.44
N HIS A 240 5.00 6.18 4.04
CA HIS A 240 6.36 6.10 4.57
C HIS A 240 7.06 4.85 4.03
N PRO A 241 8.40 4.89 3.83
CA PRO A 241 9.14 3.72 3.37
C PRO A 241 9.16 2.62 4.44
N ASN A 242 9.04 1.36 4.02
CA ASN A 242 9.16 0.19 4.90
C ASN A 242 10.64 -0.16 5.13
N SER A 243 11.42 0.76 5.68
CA SER A 243 12.89 0.65 5.80
C SER A 243 13.40 0.42 7.22
N LYS A 244 12.52 0.32 8.21
CA LYS A 244 12.93 0.18 9.62
C LYS A 244 13.88 -1.00 9.86
N PHE A 245 13.67 -2.14 9.19
CA PHE A 245 14.52 -3.32 9.32
C PHE A 245 15.93 -3.11 8.72
N ILE A 246 16.08 -2.12 7.84
CA ILE A 246 17.36 -1.77 7.18
C ILE A 246 18.28 -1.00 8.14
N GLU A 247 17.73 -0.33 9.16
CA GLU A 247 18.49 0.43 10.16
C GLU A 247 19.51 -0.44 10.93
N SER A 248 19.33 -1.76 10.94
CA SER A 248 20.29 -2.72 11.52
C SER A 248 21.51 -2.99 10.65
N SER A 249 21.57 -2.43 9.44
CA SER A 249 22.59 -2.67 8.43
C SER A 249 23.40 -1.42 8.12
N ASN A 250 24.42 -1.54 7.26
CA ASN A 250 25.21 -0.42 6.74
C ASN A 250 24.59 0.25 5.50
N VAL A 251 23.39 -0.15 5.09
CA VAL A 251 22.67 0.46 3.95
C VAL A 251 22.28 1.89 4.30
N ALA A 252 22.72 2.84 3.49
CA ALA A 252 22.49 4.25 3.75
C ALA A 252 21.03 4.66 3.49
N LEU A 253 20.42 5.32 4.47
CA LEU A 253 19.11 5.92 4.37
C LEU A 253 19.20 7.45 4.32
N ASP A 254 18.22 8.10 3.72
CA ASP A 254 18.05 9.55 3.83
C ASP A 254 17.28 9.92 5.10
N ASP A 255 17.10 11.23 5.34
CA ASP A 255 16.41 11.75 6.53
C ASP A 255 14.92 11.36 6.61
N LYS A 256 14.34 10.83 5.51
CA LYS A 256 12.97 10.35 5.43
C LYS A 256 12.87 8.82 5.44
N GLY A 257 14.01 8.13 5.58
CA GLY A 257 14.08 6.67 5.60
C GLY A 257 14.11 6.01 4.22
N PHE A 258 14.30 6.75 3.13
CA PHE A 258 14.48 6.15 1.81
C PHE A 258 15.90 5.62 1.64
N VAL A 259 16.03 4.47 0.99
CA VAL A 259 17.34 3.88 0.67
C VAL A 259 18.05 4.77 -0.35
N LYS A 260 19.28 5.18 -0.01
CA LYS A 260 20.16 5.90 -0.94
C LYS A 260 20.76 4.92 -1.92
N VAL A 261 20.66 5.22 -3.21
CA VAL A 261 21.19 4.38 -4.29
C VAL A 261 22.03 5.21 -5.26
N ASN A 262 22.97 4.54 -5.92
CA ASN A 262 23.70 5.12 -7.04
C ASN A 262 22.92 4.94 -8.36
N TYR A 263 23.53 5.29 -9.50
CA TYR A 263 22.92 5.14 -10.83
C TYR A 263 22.68 3.67 -11.26
N LYS A 264 23.24 2.70 -10.53
CA LYS A 264 23.02 1.27 -10.73
C LYS A 264 21.99 0.67 -9.76
N PHE A 265 21.41 1.51 -8.88
CA PHE A 265 20.53 1.11 -7.79
C PHE A 265 21.21 0.24 -6.72
N GLU A 266 22.51 0.46 -6.53
CA GLU A 266 23.32 -0.14 -5.46
C GLU A 266 23.52 0.82 -4.30
#